data_1b3d9dd78cd891f61cc5b9be72767e0f
#
_entry.id   1b3d9dd78cd891f61cc5b9be72767e0f
#
_cell.length_a   1.000
_cell.length_b   1.000
_cell.length_c   1.000
_cell.angle_alpha   90.00
_cell.angle_beta   90.00
_cell.angle_gamma   90.00
#
_symmetry.space_group_name_H-M   'P 1'
#
loop_
_entity.id
_entity.type
_entity.pdbx_description
1 polymer ?
#
loop_
_entity_poly.entity_id
_entity_poly.type
_entity_poly.pdbx_seq_one_letter_code
_entity_poly.pdbx_strand_id
1 'polypeptide(L)'
;MHSMTTAVRTSEARDRLLRTASALFYAEGLRGVGVDRVVAEASVTRATFYRHFPAKEDLVVAYLRGVDRSVRDRAGAVPGDPAGAARWLRGLTGALGDQLCGAGFRGCAFVNAAAEYPDPASSVREAVREHREWLVDAVGRAFAGIGHPEPAVAARRWLVLRDGAMVAGYLADPAPAQAALDAGLRDLLAQAPDA
;
A
#
# COMPACT_ATOMS: atom_id res chain seq x y z
N MET A 1 10.93 -31.80 23.29
CA MET A 1 9.60 -31.45 22.77
C MET A 1 9.07 -30.06 23.21
N HIS A 2 9.72 -29.28 24.08
CA HIS A 2 9.23 -27.96 24.57
C HIS A 2 9.51 -26.78 23.64
N SER A 3 10.48 -26.87 22.73
CA SER A 3 10.91 -25.71 21.89
C SER A 3 9.95 -25.37 20.75
N MET A 4 9.31 -26.33 20.10
CA MET A 4 8.41 -26.10 18.96
C MET A 4 7.10 -25.41 19.38
N THR A 5 6.54 -25.78 20.54
CA THR A 5 5.28 -25.19 21.02
C THR A 5 5.42 -23.70 21.35
N THR A 6 6.58 -23.28 21.87
CA THR A 6 6.84 -21.87 22.20
C THR A 6 6.98 -21.00 20.94
N ALA A 7 7.67 -21.51 19.92
CA ALA A 7 7.85 -20.76 18.64
C ALA A 7 6.52 -20.56 17.89
N VAL A 8 5.66 -21.59 17.84
CA VAL A 8 4.33 -21.51 17.21
C VAL A 8 3.43 -20.51 17.94
N ARG A 9 3.37 -20.57 19.28
CA ARG A 9 2.59 -19.60 20.09
C ARG A 9 3.11 -18.17 19.97
N THR A 10 4.42 -18.02 19.80
CA THR A 10 5.05 -16.71 19.61
C THR A 10 4.64 -16.10 18.26
N SER A 11 4.57 -16.89 17.19
CA SER A 11 4.09 -16.47 15.88
C SER A 11 2.62 -16.05 15.92
N GLU A 12 1.75 -16.84 16.53
CA GLU A 12 0.31 -16.51 16.64
C GLU A 12 0.02 -15.19 17.37
N ALA A 13 0.76 -14.90 18.44
CA ALA A 13 0.60 -13.63 19.16
C ALA A 13 1.05 -12.44 18.33
N ARG A 14 2.15 -12.56 17.59
CA ARG A 14 2.62 -11.55 16.67
C ARG A 14 1.60 -11.29 15.56
N ASP A 15 1.03 -12.34 15.01
CA ASP A 15 0.05 -12.25 13.92
C ASP A 15 -1.27 -11.62 14.41
N ARG A 16 -1.72 -11.94 15.63
CA ARG A 16 -2.87 -11.26 16.24
C ARG A 16 -2.60 -9.78 16.43
N LEU A 17 -1.46 -9.40 17.01
CA LEU A 17 -1.06 -8.00 17.17
C LEU A 17 -1.08 -7.26 15.84
N LEU A 18 -0.48 -7.84 14.80
CA LEU A 18 -0.38 -7.21 13.50
C LEU A 18 -1.76 -7.07 12.83
N ARG A 19 -2.61 -8.09 12.87
CA ARG A 19 -3.98 -8.01 12.32
C ARG A 19 -4.81 -6.95 13.03
N THR A 20 -4.82 -6.95 14.36
CA THR A 20 -5.55 -5.96 15.17
C THR A 20 -5.06 -4.55 14.89
N ALA A 21 -3.73 -4.35 14.92
CA ALA A 21 -3.15 -3.05 14.65
C ALA A 21 -3.44 -2.57 13.22
N SER A 22 -3.41 -3.46 12.23
CA SER A 22 -3.70 -3.10 10.83
C SER A 22 -5.11 -2.55 10.66
N ALA A 23 -6.10 -3.17 11.30
CA ALA A 23 -7.48 -2.70 11.28
C ALA A 23 -7.63 -1.33 11.98
N LEU A 24 -7.06 -1.19 13.18
CA LEU A 24 -7.12 0.04 13.96
C LEU A 24 -6.38 1.19 13.27
N PHE A 25 -5.15 0.96 12.81
CA PHE A 25 -4.33 1.98 12.16
C PHE A 25 -4.98 2.51 10.89
N TYR A 26 -5.58 1.63 10.09
CA TYR A 26 -6.26 2.07 8.88
C TYR A 26 -7.53 2.86 9.19
N ALA A 27 -8.31 2.45 10.19
CA ALA A 27 -9.57 3.10 10.55
C ALA A 27 -9.40 4.42 11.32
N GLU A 28 -8.44 4.48 12.26
CA GLU A 28 -8.36 5.54 13.26
C GLU A 28 -7.06 6.37 13.18
N GLY A 29 -6.13 5.99 12.30
CA GLY A 29 -4.82 6.65 12.14
C GLY A 29 -3.73 6.02 13.01
N LEU A 30 -2.48 6.28 12.63
CA LEU A 30 -1.32 5.63 13.25
C LEU A 30 -1.00 6.22 14.62
N ARG A 31 -1.07 7.55 14.76
CA ARG A 31 -0.72 8.23 16.02
C ARG A 31 -1.80 8.10 17.07
N GLY A 32 -3.08 8.14 16.67
CA GLY A 32 -4.22 8.07 17.56
C GLY A 32 -4.36 6.74 18.30
N VAL A 33 -3.93 5.64 17.68
CA VAL A 33 -4.02 4.29 18.26
C VAL A 33 -2.81 4.01 19.15
N GLY A 34 -3.03 3.94 20.48
CA GLY A 34 -2.01 3.61 21.48
C GLY A 34 -1.69 2.12 21.56
N VAL A 35 -0.49 1.77 22.08
CA VAL A 35 -0.09 0.38 22.33
C VAL A 35 -1.09 -0.35 23.23
N ASP A 36 -1.59 0.33 24.27
CA ASP A 36 -2.57 -0.27 25.19
C ASP A 36 -3.85 -0.71 24.51
N ARG A 37 -4.35 0.07 23.57
CA ARG A 37 -5.51 -0.27 22.78
C ARG A 37 -5.26 -1.53 21.93
N VAL A 38 -4.12 -1.59 21.23
CA VAL A 38 -3.74 -2.75 20.41
C VAL A 38 -3.58 -4.00 21.27
N VAL A 39 -2.93 -3.90 22.42
CA VAL A 39 -2.69 -5.01 23.35
C VAL A 39 -4.01 -5.56 23.89
N ALA A 40 -4.93 -4.67 24.31
CA ALA A 40 -6.24 -5.05 24.82
C ALA A 40 -7.07 -5.79 23.76
N GLU A 41 -7.19 -5.21 22.56
CA GLU A 41 -7.99 -5.80 21.48
C GLU A 41 -7.37 -7.08 20.90
N ALA A 42 -6.03 -7.18 20.85
CA ALA A 42 -5.34 -8.39 20.44
C ALA A 42 -5.34 -9.50 21.51
N SER A 43 -5.86 -9.22 22.72
CA SER A 43 -5.85 -10.15 23.88
C SER A 43 -4.47 -10.72 24.17
N VAL A 44 -3.45 -9.84 24.25
CA VAL A 44 -2.08 -10.16 24.61
C VAL A 44 -1.60 -9.28 25.78
N THR A 45 -0.46 -9.60 26.39
CA THR A 45 0.13 -8.76 27.42
C THR A 45 1.06 -7.70 26.83
N ARG A 46 1.31 -6.59 27.55
CA ARG A 46 2.33 -5.60 27.17
C ARG A 46 3.72 -6.25 27.00
N ALA A 47 4.10 -7.16 27.88
CA ALA A 47 5.36 -7.89 27.77
C ALA A 47 5.45 -8.71 26.48
N THR A 48 4.32 -9.32 26.05
CA THR A 48 4.23 -10.02 24.77
C THR A 48 4.37 -9.04 23.59
N PHE A 49 3.75 -7.88 23.66
CA PHE A 49 3.91 -6.83 22.63
C PHE A 49 5.38 -6.46 22.47
N TYR A 50 6.04 -5.99 23.52
CA TYR A 50 7.43 -5.52 23.44
C TYR A 50 8.45 -6.59 23.09
N ARG A 51 8.13 -7.85 23.33
CA ARG A 51 8.95 -8.97 22.84
C ARG A 51 8.92 -9.10 21.31
N HIS A 52 7.81 -8.73 20.65
CA HIS A 52 7.64 -8.83 19.19
C HIS A 52 7.91 -7.50 18.46
N PHE A 53 7.62 -6.41 19.09
CA PHE A 53 7.74 -5.06 18.57
C PHE A 53 8.36 -4.17 19.66
N PRO A 54 9.70 -3.94 19.61
CA PRO A 54 10.39 -3.11 20.60
C PRO A 54 9.82 -1.72 20.79
N ALA A 55 9.27 -1.14 19.72
CA ALA A 55 8.55 0.12 19.74
C ALA A 55 7.23 0.03 18.95
N LYS A 56 6.32 0.97 19.17
CA LYS A 56 5.10 1.12 18.36
C LYS A 56 5.44 1.31 16.89
N GLU A 57 6.51 2.01 16.61
CA GLU A 57 6.98 2.29 15.25
C GLU A 57 7.31 1.01 14.48
N ASP A 58 7.91 0.00 15.15
CA ASP A 58 8.16 -1.31 14.54
C ASP A 58 6.87 -2.01 14.11
N LEU A 59 5.80 -1.87 14.88
CA LEU A 59 4.48 -2.38 14.52
C LEU A 59 3.89 -1.63 13.34
N VAL A 60 4.05 -0.29 13.28
CA VAL A 60 3.63 0.54 12.14
C VAL A 60 4.37 0.14 10.87
N VAL A 61 5.69 -0.06 10.94
CA VAL A 61 6.49 -0.55 9.80
C VAL A 61 6.04 -1.94 9.37
N ALA A 62 5.76 -2.84 10.31
CA ALA A 62 5.25 -4.18 9.99
C ALA A 62 3.88 -4.14 9.29
N TYR A 63 3.01 -3.23 9.71
CA TYR A 63 1.73 -2.96 9.05
C TYR A 63 1.92 -2.49 7.61
N LEU A 64 2.73 -1.45 7.38
CA LEU A 64 2.99 -0.92 6.03
C LEU A 64 3.62 -1.97 5.11
N ARG A 65 4.58 -2.74 5.62
CA ARG A 65 5.17 -3.87 4.87
C ARG A 65 4.16 -4.98 4.58
N GLY A 66 3.16 -5.17 5.44
CA GLY A 66 2.04 -6.08 5.18
C GLY A 66 1.16 -5.59 4.04
N VAL A 67 0.83 -4.29 4.02
CA VAL A 67 0.08 -3.65 2.93
C VAL A 67 0.88 -3.72 1.63
N ASP A 68 2.18 -3.39 1.66
CA ASP A 68 3.07 -3.47 0.50
C ASP A 68 3.08 -4.87 -0.14
N ARG A 69 3.31 -5.92 0.67
CA ARG A 69 3.24 -7.30 0.17
C ARG A 69 1.90 -7.59 -0.50
N SER A 70 0.79 -7.24 0.15
CA SER A 70 -0.55 -7.48 -0.41
C SER A 70 -0.78 -6.76 -1.74
N VAL A 71 -0.23 -5.55 -1.92
CA VAL A 71 -0.30 -4.81 -3.18
C VAL A 71 0.55 -5.51 -4.25
N ARG A 72 1.79 -5.89 -3.92
CA ARG A 72 2.70 -6.60 -4.83
C ARG A 72 2.14 -7.95 -5.27
N ASP A 73 1.61 -8.73 -4.34
CA ASP A 73 1.03 -10.05 -4.62
C ASP A 73 -0.17 -9.95 -5.56
N ARG A 74 -1.04 -8.94 -5.37
CA ARG A 74 -2.18 -8.69 -6.25
C ARG A 74 -1.77 -8.16 -7.62
N ALA A 75 -0.78 -7.28 -7.67
CA ALA A 75 -0.28 -6.74 -8.93
C ALA A 75 0.40 -7.82 -9.78
N GLY A 76 1.08 -8.77 -9.13
CA GLY A 76 1.87 -9.78 -9.81
C GLY A 76 3.08 -9.20 -10.56
N ALA A 77 3.75 -10.04 -11.33
CA ALA A 77 4.86 -9.62 -12.16
C ALA A 77 4.36 -8.86 -13.39
N VAL A 78 5.09 -7.82 -13.80
CA VAL A 78 4.85 -7.12 -15.06
C VAL A 78 5.17 -8.07 -16.21
N PRO A 79 4.20 -8.36 -17.13
CA PRO A 79 4.46 -9.21 -18.29
C PRO A 79 5.49 -8.62 -19.24
N GLY A 80 6.22 -9.49 -19.95
CA GLY A 80 7.26 -9.07 -20.88
C GLY A 80 6.75 -8.72 -22.30
N ASP A 81 5.48 -9.01 -22.61
CA ASP A 81 4.87 -8.67 -23.88
C ASP A 81 4.03 -7.37 -23.79
N PRO A 82 3.91 -6.59 -24.89
CA PRO A 82 3.22 -5.30 -24.88
C PRO A 82 1.74 -5.42 -24.46
N ALA A 83 1.00 -6.38 -25.00
CA ALA A 83 -0.40 -6.55 -24.67
C ALA A 83 -0.61 -6.96 -23.20
N GLY A 84 0.28 -7.80 -22.66
CA GLY A 84 0.30 -8.17 -21.26
C GLY A 84 0.61 -6.99 -20.35
N ALA A 85 1.61 -6.17 -20.71
CA ALA A 85 1.97 -4.97 -19.97
C ALA A 85 0.83 -3.93 -19.93
N ALA A 86 0.14 -3.73 -21.07
CA ALA A 86 -1.04 -2.87 -21.13
C ALA A 86 -2.20 -3.40 -20.28
N ARG A 87 -2.46 -4.71 -20.31
CA ARG A 87 -3.48 -5.33 -19.43
C ARG A 87 -3.12 -5.19 -17.95
N TRP A 88 -1.84 -5.35 -17.61
CA TRP A 88 -1.34 -5.19 -16.25
C TRP A 88 -1.58 -3.76 -15.73
N LEU A 89 -1.28 -2.72 -16.52
CA LEU A 89 -1.55 -1.32 -16.17
C LEU A 89 -3.06 -1.07 -15.94
N ARG A 90 -3.91 -1.60 -16.83
CA ARG A 90 -5.38 -1.49 -16.67
C ARG A 90 -5.86 -2.24 -15.43
N GLY A 91 -5.35 -3.44 -15.18
CA GLY A 91 -5.69 -4.25 -13.99
C GLY A 91 -5.27 -3.58 -12.68
N LEU A 92 -4.04 -3.04 -12.63
CA LEU A 92 -3.57 -2.29 -11.45
C LEU A 92 -4.44 -1.06 -11.19
N THR A 93 -4.79 -0.31 -12.24
CA THR A 93 -5.64 0.90 -12.13
C THR A 93 -7.06 0.54 -11.73
N GLY A 94 -7.65 -0.51 -12.34
CA GLY A 94 -8.98 -1.01 -11.97
C GLY A 94 -9.06 -1.46 -10.51
N ALA A 95 -8.06 -2.19 -10.01
CA ALA A 95 -8.00 -2.61 -8.61
C ALA A 95 -7.94 -1.43 -7.62
N LEU A 96 -7.34 -0.30 -8.03
CA LEU A 96 -7.38 0.95 -7.27
C LEU A 96 -8.78 1.57 -7.28
N GLY A 97 -9.47 1.53 -8.43
CA GLY A 97 -10.87 1.97 -8.54
C GLY A 97 -11.80 1.18 -7.61
N ASP A 98 -11.67 -0.14 -7.60
CA ASP A 98 -12.42 -1.01 -6.68
C ASP A 98 -12.14 -0.67 -5.21
N GLN A 99 -10.88 -0.35 -4.89
CA GLN A 99 -10.50 0.06 -3.54
C GLN A 99 -11.13 1.41 -3.16
N LEU A 100 -11.16 2.38 -4.08
CA LEU A 100 -11.78 3.71 -3.86
C LEU A 100 -13.26 3.59 -3.50
N CYS A 101 -13.99 2.68 -4.18
CA CYS A 101 -15.41 2.43 -3.97
C CYS A 101 -15.69 1.47 -2.81
N GLY A 102 -14.66 0.89 -2.19
CA GLY A 102 -14.78 -0.07 -1.11
C GLY A 102 -15.31 0.54 0.19
N ALA A 103 -16.18 -0.20 0.89
CA ALA A 103 -16.67 0.23 2.19
C ALA A 103 -15.51 0.43 3.18
N GLY A 104 -15.53 1.53 3.92
CA GLY A 104 -14.49 1.87 4.90
C GLY A 104 -13.18 2.38 4.28
N PHE A 105 -13.19 2.81 3.02
CA PHE A 105 -12.02 3.42 2.39
C PHE A 105 -11.56 4.67 3.16
N ARG A 106 -10.27 4.71 3.51
CA ARG A 106 -9.63 5.78 4.29
C ARG A 106 -8.41 6.38 3.59
N GLY A 107 -8.39 6.31 2.26
CA GLY A 107 -7.24 6.78 1.48
C GLY A 107 -6.08 5.78 1.43
N CYS A 108 -4.93 6.26 1.03
CA CYS A 108 -3.72 5.46 0.90
C CYS A 108 -3.00 5.32 2.24
N ALA A 109 -2.78 4.10 2.71
CA ALA A 109 -2.04 3.82 3.95
C ALA A 109 -0.65 4.48 3.99
N PHE A 110 0.04 4.54 2.86
CA PHE A 110 1.38 5.14 2.76
C PHE A 110 1.36 6.67 2.77
N VAL A 111 0.37 7.29 2.13
CA VAL A 111 0.19 8.76 2.17
C VAL A 111 -0.19 9.18 3.58
N ASN A 112 -1.10 8.46 4.22
CA ASN A 112 -1.51 8.72 5.61
C ASN A 112 -0.31 8.56 6.57
N ALA A 113 0.49 7.49 6.41
CA ALA A 113 1.69 7.29 7.21
C ALA A 113 2.71 8.42 7.03
N ALA A 114 2.92 8.89 5.80
CA ALA A 114 3.82 9.99 5.53
C ALA A 114 3.38 11.32 6.16
N ALA A 115 2.07 11.57 6.21
CA ALA A 115 1.50 12.76 6.86
C ALA A 115 1.64 12.71 8.39
N GLU A 116 1.47 11.52 8.98
CA GLU A 116 1.59 11.34 10.44
C GLU A 116 3.05 11.23 10.93
N TYR A 117 4.01 10.84 10.08
CA TYR A 117 5.44 10.72 10.38
C TYR A 117 6.25 11.69 9.51
N PRO A 118 6.36 12.98 9.88
CA PRO A 118 6.98 14.00 9.05
C PRO A 118 8.51 13.87 8.97
N ASP A 119 9.16 13.22 9.95
CA ASP A 119 10.61 13.02 9.95
C ASP A 119 11.04 12.12 8.79
N PRO A 120 11.80 12.63 7.79
CA PRO A 120 12.23 11.83 6.65
C PRO A 120 13.20 10.71 7.01
N ALA A 121 13.85 10.77 8.18
CA ALA A 121 14.79 9.75 8.67
C ALA A 121 14.10 8.60 9.42
N SER A 122 12.80 8.69 9.70
CA SER A 122 12.07 7.63 10.43
C SER A 122 11.97 6.34 9.61
N SER A 123 11.93 5.21 10.30
CA SER A 123 11.73 3.88 9.69
C SER A 123 10.40 3.76 8.95
N VAL A 124 9.39 4.52 9.39
CA VAL A 124 8.08 4.60 8.72
C VAL A 124 8.22 5.28 7.36
N ARG A 125 8.96 6.39 7.28
CA ARG A 125 9.23 7.10 6.01
C ARG A 125 10.07 6.25 5.05
N GLU A 126 10.97 5.44 5.59
CA GLU A 126 11.71 4.44 4.81
C GLU A 126 10.75 3.44 4.14
N ALA A 127 9.85 2.83 4.91
CA ALA A 127 8.86 1.88 4.36
C ALA A 127 7.94 2.53 3.32
N VAL A 128 7.58 3.80 3.49
CA VAL A 128 6.81 4.57 2.49
C VAL A 128 7.63 4.74 1.21
N ARG A 129 8.92 5.10 1.33
CA ARG A 129 9.81 5.31 0.18
C ARG A 129 10.00 4.00 -0.60
N GLU A 130 10.32 2.88 0.07
CA GLU A 130 10.48 1.56 -0.53
C GLU A 130 9.25 1.14 -1.36
N HIS A 131 8.04 1.35 -0.83
CA HIS A 131 6.82 1.05 -1.55
C HIS A 131 6.64 1.92 -2.80
N ARG A 132 6.88 3.23 -2.67
CA ARG A 132 6.69 4.18 -3.79
C ARG A 132 7.70 3.96 -4.91
N GLU A 133 8.96 3.69 -4.57
CA GLU A 133 10.02 3.35 -5.51
C GLU A 133 9.65 2.08 -6.30
N TRP A 134 9.26 1.00 -5.59
CA TRP A 134 8.79 -0.21 -6.26
C TRP A 134 7.62 0.06 -7.21
N LEU A 135 6.64 0.85 -6.79
CA LEU A 135 5.46 1.13 -7.60
C LEU A 135 5.80 1.90 -8.89
N VAL A 136 6.63 2.94 -8.76
CA VAL A 136 7.12 3.72 -9.92
C VAL A 136 7.91 2.84 -10.87
N ASP A 137 8.80 1.99 -10.34
CA ASP A 137 9.60 1.06 -11.15
C ASP A 137 8.73 0.04 -11.88
N ALA A 138 7.75 -0.56 -11.21
CA ALA A 138 6.86 -1.54 -11.83
C ALA A 138 6.03 -0.91 -12.95
N VAL A 139 5.44 0.25 -12.70
CA VAL A 139 4.66 1.01 -13.70
C VAL A 139 5.56 1.47 -14.84
N GLY A 140 6.79 1.92 -14.55
CA GLY A 140 7.77 2.33 -15.56
C GLY A 140 8.18 1.18 -16.47
N ARG A 141 8.41 -0.03 -15.92
CA ARG A 141 8.65 -1.23 -16.73
C ARG A 141 7.46 -1.57 -17.63
N ALA A 142 6.23 -1.44 -17.13
CA ALA A 142 5.05 -1.71 -17.94
C ALA A 142 4.91 -0.70 -19.10
N PHE A 143 5.13 0.60 -18.85
CA PHE A 143 5.16 1.60 -19.91
C PHE A 143 6.29 1.39 -20.91
N ALA A 144 7.47 0.97 -20.45
CA ALA A 144 8.56 0.59 -21.36
C ALA A 144 8.17 -0.64 -22.22
N GLY A 145 7.50 -1.63 -21.62
CA GLY A 145 7.05 -2.85 -22.32
C GLY A 145 6.05 -2.60 -23.44
N ILE A 146 5.27 -1.51 -23.38
CA ILE A 146 4.35 -1.10 -24.46
C ILE A 146 4.98 -0.09 -25.44
N GLY A 147 6.27 0.16 -25.37
CA GLY A 147 6.95 1.11 -26.26
C GLY A 147 6.65 2.59 -25.99
N HIS A 148 6.19 2.97 -24.78
CA HIS A 148 5.93 4.37 -24.47
C HIS A 148 7.20 5.22 -24.64
N PRO A 149 7.15 6.39 -25.34
CA PRO A 149 8.35 7.18 -25.64
C PRO A 149 9.08 7.70 -24.39
N GLU A 150 8.35 7.96 -23.31
CA GLU A 150 8.90 8.46 -22.05
C GLU A 150 8.39 7.66 -20.84
N PRO A 151 8.76 6.37 -20.68
CA PRO A 151 8.14 5.48 -19.70
C PRO A 151 8.30 5.93 -18.25
N ALA A 152 9.45 6.55 -17.90
CA ALA A 152 9.68 7.07 -16.56
C ALA A 152 8.84 8.32 -16.25
N VAL A 153 8.55 9.15 -17.25
CA VAL A 153 7.67 10.32 -17.12
C VAL A 153 6.21 9.84 -16.97
N ALA A 154 5.79 8.88 -17.79
CA ALA A 154 4.46 8.27 -17.72
C ALA A 154 4.21 7.63 -16.36
N ALA A 155 5.18 6.90 -15.82
CA ALA A 155 5.08 6.29 -14.48
C ALA A 155 4.88 7.35 -13.38
N ARG A 156 5.64 8.44 -13.40
CA ARG A 156 5.47 9.53 -12.43
C ARG A 156 4.12 10.24 -12.58
N ARG A 157 3.66 10.47 -13.82
CA ARG A 157 2.33 11.05 -14.08
C ARG A 157 1.22 10.13 -13.55
N TRP A 158 1.31 8.84 -13.82
CA TRP A 158 0.36 7.86 -13.30
C TRP A 158 0.34 7.85 -11.77
N LEU A 159 1.51 7.92 -11.11
CA LEU A 159 1.58 7.97 -9.65
C LEU A 159 0.89 9.22 -9.07
N VAL A 160 1.06 10.38 -9.70
CA VAL A 160 0.37 11.63 -9.30
C VAL A 160 -1.14 11.50 -9.47
N LEU A 161 -1.60 10.95 -10.61
CA LEU A 161 -3.03 10.68 -10.85
C LEU A 161 -3.60 9.72 -9.80
N ARG A 162 -2.88 8.65 -9.52
CA ARG A 162 -3.23 7.67 -8.49
C ARG A 162 -3.34 8.31 -7.11
N ASP A 163 -2.33 9.08 -6.70
CA ASP A 163 -2.34 9.74 -5.39
C ASP A 163 -3.48 10.76 -5.30
N GLY A 164 -3.71 11.53 -6.36
CA GLY A 164 -4.84 12.45 -6.46
C GLY A 164 -6.20 11.76 -6.35
N ALA A 165 -6.38 10.62 -7.05
CA ALA A 165 -7.62 9.85 -6.99
C ALA A 165 -7.85 9.27 -5.57
N MET A 166 -6.80 8.76 -4.91
CA MET A 166 -6.89 8.24 -3.53
C MET A 166 -7.30 9.33 -2.52
N VAL A 167 -6.84 10.57 -2.71
CA VAL A 167 -7.23 11.72 -1.87
C VAL A 167 -8.65 12.17 -2.20
N ALA A 168 -8.96 12.38 -3.48
CA ALA A 168 -10.26 12.85 -3.92
C ALA A 168 -11.40 11.88 -3.55
N GLY A 169 -11.18 10.57 -3.76
CA GLY A 169 -12.16 9.55 -3.38
C GLY A 169 -12.36 9.39 -1.88
N TYR A 170 -11.39 9.80 -1.06
CA TYR A 170 -11.55 9.86 0.39
C TYR A 170 -12.32 11.10 0.86
N LEU A 171 -12.14 12.24 0.16
CA LEU A 171 -12.75 13.51 0.55
C LEU A 171 -14.20 13.67 0.06
N ALA A 172 -14.58 12.95 -1.00
CA ALA A 172 -15.88 13.13 -1.67
C ALA A 172 -16.37 11.79 -2.29
N ASP A 173 -17.27 11.88 -3.28
CA ASP A 173 -17.71 10.73 -4.06
C ASP A 173 -16.52 10.09 -4.81
N PRO A 174 -16.27 8.79 -4.65
CA PRO A 174 -15.15 8.12 -5.31
C PRO A 174 -15.33 7.95 -6.84
N ALA A 175 -16.55 7.96 -7.36
CA ALA A 175 -16.81 7.67 -8.78
C ALA A 175 -16.15 8.69 -9.74
N PRO A 176 -16.20 10.01 -9.51
CA PRO A 176 -15.44 10.97 -10.32
C PRO A 176 -13.92 10.79 -10.22
N ALA A 177 -13.41 10.44 -9.04
CA ALA A 177 -11.98 10.21 -8.85
C ALA A 177 -11.49 8.97 -9.62
N GLN A 178 -12.27 7.88 -9.60
CA GLN A 178 -12.01 6.71 -10.42
C GLN A 178 -12.06 7.03 -11.91
N ALA A 179 -13.10 7.72 -12.37
CA ALA A 179 -13.22 8.10 -13.77
C ALA A 179 -12.03 8.95 -14.26
N ALA A 180 -11.54 9.87 -13.42
CA ALA A 180 -10.36 10.69 -13.73
C ALA A 180 -9.08 9.86 -13.81
N LEU A 181 -8.90 8.90 -12.90
CA LEU A 181 -7.75 7.98 -12.92
C LEU A 181 -7.76 7.12 -14.19
N ASP A 182 -8.92 6.56 -14.56
CA ASP A 182 -9.08 5.75 -15.76
C ASP A 182 -8.86 6.56 -17.05
N ALA A 183 -9.36 7.79 -17.09
CA ALA A 183 -9.11 8.69 -18.21
C ALA A 183 -7.62 9.01 -18.35
N GLY A 184 -6.96 9.36 -17.24
CA GLY A 184 -5.54 9.65 -17.25
C GLY A 184 -4.68 8.46 -17.68
N LEU A 185 -5.04 7.22 -17.29
CA LEU A 185 -4.36 6.03 -17.81
C LEU A 185 -4.59 5.88 -19.33
N ARG A 186 -5.82 6.06 -19.83
CA ARG A 186 -6.09 5.99 -21.28
C ARG A 186 -5.24 7.00 -22.06
N ASP A 187 -5.12 8.23 -21.57
CA ASP A 187 -4.31 9.27 -22.20
C ASP A 187 -2.81 8.91 -22.22
N LEU A 188 -2.31 8.27 -21.16
CA LEU A 188 -0.93 7.79 -21.12
C LEU A 188 -0.72 6.60 -22.07
N LEU A 189 -1.64 5.66 -22.13
CA LEU A 189 -1.58 4.52 -23.06
C LEU A 189 -1.63 4.97 -24.52
N ALA A 190 -2.45 5.94 -24.87
CA ALA A 190 -2.58 6.47 -26.23
C ALA A 190 -1.29 7.09 -26.80
N GLN A 191 -0.28 7.36 -25.96
CA GLN A 191 1.03 7.86 -26.37
C GLN A 191 1.99 6.71 -26.79
N ALA A 192 1.61 5.45 -26.57
CA ALA A 192 2.42 4.30 -26.92
C ALA A 192 1.91 3.68 -28.24
N PRO A 193 2.81 3.30 -29.18
CA PRO A 193 2.42 2.77 -30.47
C PRO A 193 1.74 1.40 -30.41
N ASP A 194 2.01 0.61 -29.37
CA ASP A 194 1.59 -0.78 -29.23
C ASP A 194 0.62 -1.04 -28.04
N ALA A 195 -0.06 0.01 -27.53
CA ALA A 195 -0.93 -0.07 -26.35
C ALA A 195 -2.36 -0.56 -26.62
#